data_c54e374be953eb8ef34212dcf5015f15
#
_entry.id   c54e374be953eb8ef34212dcf5015f15
#
_cell.length_a   1.000
_cell.length_b   1.000
_cell.length_c   1.000
_cell.angle_alpha   90.00
_cell.angle_beta   90.00
_cell.angle_gamma   90.00
#
_symmetry.space_group_name_H-M   'P 1'
#
loop_
_entity.id
_entity.type
_entity.pdbx_description
1 polymer ?
#
loop_
_entity_poly.entity_id
_entity_poly.type
_entity_poly.pdbx_seq_one_letter_code
_entity_poly.pdbx_strand_id
1 'polypeptide(L)'
;RAGYAGVQRSAAVWTGDNHSWWEHIDLLSTMLMSLGLSGVAFCGGDVGGFQLNAAPELYARWIAAASLTPFFRAHSALDTRDHEPWSFGTDVLEIARRYVGLRYRLMPYLYTLFSEAARTGAPVMRPLVWEFPRDPRVQNRSDSFLIGPSLLVAPVSRAGVQERSVYLPAGVWYDVWTGERTVSGDPARPENGGRIVACDAPVDRIPLF
;
A
#
# COMPACT_ATOMS: atom_id res chain seq x y z
N ARG A 1 10.20 8.17 -13.60
CA ARG A 1 10.51 9.39 -12.85
C ARG A 1 9.59 10.54 -13.30
N ALA A 2 10.10 11.71 -13.63
CA ALA A 2 9.29 12.82 -14.11
C ALA A 2 8.60 12.51 -15.45
N GLY A 3 7.44 13.11 -15.66
CA GLY A 3 6.68 13.03 -16.90
C GLY A 3 5.99 14.35 -17.18
N TYR A 4 5.46 14.51 -18.37
CA TYR A 4 4.65 15.65 -18.78
C TYR A 4 3.16 15.37 -18.51
N ALA A 5 2.34 16.42 -18.56
CA ALA A 5 0.89 16.27 -18.45
C ALA A 5 0.36 15.37 -19.60
N GLY A 6 -0.33 14.29 -19.23
CA GLY A 6 -0.81 13.28 -20.18
C GLY A 6 0.04 12.00 -20.26
N VAL A 7 1.21 11.95 -19.61
CA VAL A 7 2.07 10.73 -19.59
C VAL A 7 1.34 9.50 -19.05
N GLN A 8 0.41 9.68 -18.14
CA GLN A 8 -0.40 8.61 -17.55
C GLN A 8 -1.22 7.81 -18.57
N ARG A 9 -1.39 8.34 -19.78
CA ARG A 9 -2.11 7.67 -20.89
C ARG A 9 -1.30 6.56 -21.56
N SER A 10 0.02 6.57 -21.38
CA SER A 10 0.93 5.69 -22.13
C SER A 10 2.07 5.10 -21.30
N ALA A 11 2.26 5.53 -20.04
CA ALA A 11 3.35 5.05 -19.20
C ALA A 11 2.97 4.95 -17.73
N ALA A 12 3.66 4.06 -17.02
CA ALA A 12 3.71 4.07 -15.56
C ALA A 12 4.71 5.14 -15.08
N VAL A 13 4.49 5.65 -13.88
CA VAL A 13 5.40 6.58 -13.20
C VAL A 13 5.89 5.94 -11.90
N TRP A 14 7.16 6.14 -11.57
CA TRP A 14 7.69 5.72 -10.27
C TRP A 14 8.31 6.90 -9.51
N THR A 15 8.44 6.74 -8.20
CA THR A 15 8.85 7.83 -7.29
C THR A 15 10.33 8.23 -7.38
N GLY A 16 11.12 7.58 -8.24
CA GLY A 16 12.54 7.86 -8.43
C GLY A 16 13.40 7.04 -7.47
N ASP A 17 14.65 7.50 -7.27
CA ASP A 17 15.70 6.79 -6.54
C ASP A 17 15.48 6.90 -5.03
N ASN A 18 14.59 6.09 -4.50
CA ASN A 18 14.36 5.99 -3.06
C ASN A 18 15.52 5.22 -2.38
N HIS A 19 15.63 5.35 -1.07
CA HIS A 19 16.67 4.69 -0.28
C HIS A 19 16.07 3.55 0.55
N SER A 20 16.89 2.58 0.91
CA SER A 20 16.52 1.47 1.79
C SER A 20 16.37 1.95 3.25
N TRP A 21 15.42 2.86 3.49
CA TRP A 21 15.09 3.47 4.77
C TRP A 21 13.62 3.23 5.13
N TRP A 22 13.35 3.12 6.43
CA TRP A 22 12.00 2.91 6.94
C TRP A 22 11.04 4.05 6.57
N GLU A 23 11.52 5.29 6.64
CA GLU A 23 10.76 6.50 6.31
C GLU A 23 10.28 6.51 4.86
N HIS A 24 11.00 5.80 3.98
CA HIS A 24 10.64 5.73 2.56
C HIS A 24 9.45 4.80 2.29
N ILE A 25 9.06 3.93 3.23
CA ILE A 25 7.78 3.18 3.13
C ILE A 25 6.60 4.14 3.34
N ASP A 26 6.67 5.02 4.35
CA ASP A 26 5.64 6.02 4.60
C ASP A 26 5.58 7.04 3.46
N LEU A 27 6.74 7.54 3.05
CA LEU A 27 6.87 8.49 1.95
C LEU A 27 6.30 7.92 0.65
N LEU A 28 6.61 6.65 0.34
CA LEU A 28 6.07 5.96 -0.84
C LEU A 28 4.54 5.98 -0.83
N SER A 29 3.91 5.57 0.28
CA SER A 29 2.45 5.53 0.39
C SER A 29 1.83 6.90 0.14
N THR A 30 2.38 7.94 0.76
CA THR A 30 1.90 9.32 0.60
C THR A 30 2.08 9.85 -0.83
N MET A 31 3.24 9.59 -1.44
CA MET A 31 3.52 9.99 -2.82
C MET A 31 2.59 9.30 -3.82
N LEU A 32 2.36 7.98 -3.66
CA LEU A 32 1.49 7.23 -4.58
C LEU A 32 0.03 7.66 -4.47
N MET A 33 -0.48 7.92 -3.26
CA MET A 33 -1.81 8.49 -3.09
C MET A 33 -1.93 9.86 -3.77
N SER A 34 -0.93 10.73 -3.61
CA SER A 34 -0.89 12.06 -4.23
C SER A 34 -0.82 11.98 -5.76
N LEU A 35 -0.03 11.06 -6.31
CA LEU A 35 0.03 10.81 -7.75
C LEU A 35 -1.33 10.31 -8.28
N GLY A 36 -1.97 9.37 -7.57
CA GLY A 36 -3.30 8.88 -7.91
C GLY A 36 -4.33 10.00 -7.96
N LEU A 37 -4.38 10.87 -6.95
CA LEU A 37 -5.25 12.06 -6.92
C LEU A 37 -4.94 13.05 -8.03
N SER A 38 -3.70 13.08 -8.52
CA SER A 38 -3.27 13.92 -9.66
C SER A 38 -3.54 13.27 -11.02
N GLY A 39 -4.27 12.15 -11.07
CA GLY A 39 -4.64 11.45 -12.29
C GLY A 39 -3.57 10.47 -12.81
N VAL A 40 -2.53 10.18 -12.03
CA VAL A 40 -1.50 9.18 -12.37
C VAL A 40 -1.81 7.88 -11.61
N ALA A 41 -2.74 7.09 -12.13
CA ALA A 41 -3.20 5.87 -11.47
C ALA A 41 -2.17 4.74 -11.48
N PHE A 42 -1.33 4.63 -12.53
CA PHE A 42 -0.31 3.59 -12.65
C PHE A 42 1.04 4.10 -12.14
N CYS A 43 1.21 4.05 -10.83
CA CYS A 43 2.42 4.52 -10.16
C CYS A 43 2.89 3.55 -9.08
N GLY A 44 4.18 3.60 -8.76
CA GLY A 44 4.83 2.76 -7.75
C GLY A 44 6.20 3.27 -7.36
N GLY A 45 6.96 2.45 -6.66
CA GLY A 45 8.34 2.74 -6.27
C GLY A 45 9.18 1.47 -6.27
N ASP A 46 10.48 1.64 -6.14
CA ASP A 46 11.42 0.53 -6.14
C ASP A 46 11.37 -0.19 -4.78
N VAL A 47 10.95 -1.45 -4.81
CA VAL A 47 10.74 -2.26 -3.60
C VAL A 47 12.08 -2.54 -2.92
N GLY A 48 12.14 -2.24 -1.62
CA GLY A 48 13.34 -2.40 -0.83
C GLY A 48 14.26 -1.17 -0.86
N GLY A 49 14.00 -0.21 -1.74
CA GLY A 49 14.82 0.98 -1.97
C GLY A 49 15.79 0.80 -3.13
N PHE A 50 15.93 1.83 -3.97
CA PHE A 50 16.87 1.80 -5.11
C PHE A 50 18.32 1.91 -4.65
N GLN A 51 18.60 2.79 -3.68
CA GLN A 51 19.95 3.00 -3.15
C GLN A 51 20.10 2.40 -1.76
N LEU A 52 21.34 2.07 -1.40
CA LEU A 52 21.73 1.43 -0.16
C LEU A 52 21.26 -0.04 -0.09
N ASN A 53 21.50 -0.65 1.07
CA ASN A 53 21.21 -2.07 1.29
C ASN A 53 20.07 -2.24 2.31
N ALA A 54 18.96 -2.78 1.88
CA ALA A 54 17.86 -3.10 2.77
C ALA A 54 18.25 -4.20 3.77
N ALA A 55 17.83 -4.02 5.03
CA ALA A 55 17.81 -5.11 6.00
C ALA A 55 16.67 -6.10 5.65
N PRO A 56 16.77 -7.38 6.02
CA PRO A 56 15.76 -8.39 5.69
C PRO A 56 14.33 -8.00 6.12
N GLU A 57 14.14 -7.48 7.34
CA GLU A 57 12.83 -7.05 7.82
C GLU A 57 12.29 -5.86 7.01
N LEU A 58 13.14 -4.87 6.72
CA LEU A 58 12.74 -3.73 5.89
C LEU A 58 12.23 -4.19 4.51
N TYR A 59 12.99 -5.08 3.87
CA TYR A 59 12.59 -5.63 2.57
C TYR A 59 11.28 -6.42 2.65
N ALA A 60 11.12 -7.27 3.67
CA ALA A 60 9.90 -8.05 3.87
C ALA A 60 8.66 -7.16 4.05
N ARG A 61 8.76 -6.13 4.87
CA ARG A 61 7.65 -5.18 5.07
C ARG A 61 7.38 -4.31 3.84
N TRP A 62 8.44 -3.96 3.12
CA TRP A 62 8.29 -3.20 1.88
C TRP A 62 7.59 -4.02 0.79
N ILE A 63 8.02 -5.28 0.58
CA ILE A 63 7.38 -6.15 -0.42
C ILE A 63 5.91 -6.42 -0.07
N ALA A 64 5.59 -6.56 1.23
CA ALA A 64 4.21 -6.70 1.69
C ALA A 64 3.36 -5.47 1.33
N ALA A 65 3.82 -4.26 1.65
CA ALA A 65 3.11 -3.04 1.32
C ALA A 65 3.04 -2.78 -0.19
N ALA A 66 4.16 -2.91 -0.90
CA ALA A 66 4.25 -2.59 -2.32
C ALA A 66 3.51 -3.59 -3.22
N SER A 67 3.32 -4.85 -2.79
CA SER A 67 2.50 -5.82 -3.52
C SER A 67 1.04 -5.35 -3.67
N LEU A 68 0.61 -4.44 -2.81
CA LEU A 68 -0.72 -3.82 -2.77
C LEU A 68 -0.73 -2.40 -3.36
N THR A 69 0.30 -2.01 -4.11
CA THR A 69 0.34 -0.73 -4.85
C THR A 69 0.04 -0.95 -6.34
N PRO A 70 -0.33 0.08 -7.11
CA PRO A 70 -0.66 -0.06 -8.53
C PRO A 70 0.50 -0.65 -9.35
N PHE A 71 1.71 -0.13 -9.21
CA PHE A 71 2.91 -0.63 -9.88
C PHE A 71 3.86 -1.27 -8.88
N PHE A 72 4.27 -2.50 -9.13
CA PHE A 72 5.05 -3.33 -8.22
C PHE A 72 6.24 -3.94 -8.94
N ARG A 73 7.46 -3.55 -8.54
CA ARG A 73 8.71 -4.13 -9.04
C ARG A 73 9.82 -4.06 -8.00
N ALA A 74 10.68 -5.06 -7.93
CA ALA A 74 11.98 -4.97 -7.28
C ALA A 74 12.98 -4.29 -8.24
N HIS A 75 13.75 -3.34 -7.73
CA HIS A 75 14.78 -2.64 -8.49
C HIS A 75 15.79 -1.99 -7.55
N SER A 76 17.08 -2.10 -7.88
CA SER A 76 18.17 -1.57 -7.07
C SER A 76 19.31 -1.04 -7.93
N ALA A 77 20.17 -0.21 -7.36
CA ALA A 77 21.37 0.29 -8.01
C ALA A 77 22.44 -0.81 -8.18
N LEU A 78 23.32 -0.67 -9.14
CA LEU A 78 24.32 -1.66 -9.51
C LEU A 78 25.19 -2.13 -8.33
N ASP A 79 25.58 -1.22 -7.44
CA ASP A 79 26.49 -1.51 -6.33
C ASP A 79 25.77 -1.78 -4.99
N THR A 80 24.52 -2.24 -5.06
CA THR A 80 23.71 -2.59 -3.88
C THR A 80 23.43 -4.09 -3.83
N ARG A 81 22.88 -4.57 -2.70
CA ARG A 81 22.40 -5.95 -2.59
C ARG A 81 21.36 -6.25 -3.66
N ASP A 82 21.44 -7.42 -4.24
CA ASP A 82 20.43 -7.94 -5.14
C ASP A 82 19.05 -7.98 -4.45
N HIS A 83 18.01 -7.57 -5.17
CA HIS A 83 16.65 -7.45 -4.63
C HIS A 83 15.74 -8.63 -4.98
N GLU A 84 16.31 -9.75 -5.43
CA GLU A 84 15.59 -11.01 -5.48
C GLU A 84 15.33 -11.50 -4.04
N PRO A 85 14.10 -11.95 -3.73
CA PRO A 85 13.71 -12.30 -2.35
C PRO A 85 14.62 -13.32 -1.66
N TRP A 86 15.23 -14.25 -2.42
CA TRP A 86 16.16 -15.24 -1.88
C TRP A 86 17.49 -14.66 -1.41
N SER A 87 17.86 -13.45 -1.84
CA SER A 87 19.06 -12.73 -1.38
C SER A 87 18.95 -12.29 0.08
N PHE A 88 17.73 -12.26 0.65
CA PHE A 88 17.43 -11.87 2.02
C PHE A 88 17.20 -13.03 2.98
N GLY A 89 17.32 -14.26 2.50
CA GLY A 89 17.14 -15.49 3.29
C GLY A 89 15.76 -16.14 3.11
N THR A 90 15.61 -17.35 3.67
CA THR A 90 14.45 -18.21 3.46
C THR A 90 13.14 -17.58 3.96
N ASP A 91 13.17 -16.96 5.14
CA ASP A 91 11.97 -16.36 5.74
C ASP A 91 11.41 -15.24 4.88
N VAL A 92 12.30 -14.38 4.37
CA VAL A 92 11.91 -13.29 3.47
C VAL A 92 11.39 -13.84 2.14
N LEU A 93 11.98 -14.91 1.63
CA LEU A 93 11.50 -15.58 0.42
C LEU A 93 10.07 -16.11 0.60
N GLU A 94 9.77 -16.74 1.73
CA GLU A 94 8.41 -17.24 2.02
C GLU A 94 7.39 -16.09 2.15
N ILE A 95 7.77 -15.00 2.83
CA ILE A 95 6.94 -13.78 2.90
C ILE A 95 6.70 -13.24 1.49
N ALA A 96 7.73 -13.11 0.68
CA ALA A 96 7.61 -12.63 -0.70
C ALA A 96 6.68 -13.51 -1.54
N ARG A 97 6.80 -14.84 -1.45
CA ARG A 97 5.91 -15.79 -2.13
C ARG A 97 4.44 -15.57 -1.75
N ARG A 98 4.15 -15.37 -0.46
CA ARG A 98 2.80 -15.09 0.04
C ARG A 98 2.23 -13.82 -0.60
N TYR A 99 2.97 -12.71 -0.59
CA TYR A 99 2.49 -11.42 -1.09
C TYR A 99 2.44 -11.34 -2.61
N VAL A 100 3.39 -11.93 -3.32
CA VAL A 100 3.32 -12.08 -4.77
C VAL A 100 2.11 -12.94 -5.15
N GLY A 101 1.90 -14.05 -4.45
CA GLY A 101 0.72 -14.90 -4.66
C GLY A 101 -0.60 -14.17 -4.37
N LEU A 102 -0.65 -13.36 -3.31
CA LEU A 102 -1.81 -12.49 -3.02
C LEU A 102 -2.06 -11.51 -4.17
N ARG A 103 -1.00 -10.82 -4.65
CA ARG A 103 -1.11 -9.89 -5.76
C ARG A 103 -1.65 -10.57 -7.02
N TYR A 104 -1.16 -11.77 -7.36
CA TYR A 104 -1.68 -12.51 -8.52
C TYR A 104 -3.17 -12.84 -8.37
N ARG A 105 -3.64 -13.20 -7.18
CA ARG A 105 -5.07 -13.40 -6.91
C ARG A 105 -5.87 -12.11 -7.03
N LEU A 106 -5.29 -10.96 -6.72
CA LEU A 106 -5.90 -9.63 -6.86
C LEU A 106 -5.82 -9.06 -8.28
N MET A 107 -5.12 -9.70 -9.23
CA MET A 107 -4.97 -9.17 -10.59
C MET A 107 -6.31 -8.85 -11.29
N PRO A 108 -7.37 -9.69 -11.22
CA PRO A 108 -8.66 -9.33 -11.81
C PRO A 108 -9.27 -8.08 -11.17
N TYR A 109 -9.14 -7.93 -9.84
CA TYR A 109 -9.60 -6.74 -9.13
C TYR A 109 -8.82 -5.50 -9.56
N LEU A 110 -7.49 -5.57 -9.57
CA LEU A 110 -6.63 -4.48 -10.03
C LEU A 110 -6.94 -4.08 -11.49
N TYR A 111 -7.15 -5.07 -12.36
CA TYR A 111 -7.52 -4.80 -13.76
C TYR A 111 -8.84 -4.03 -13.86
N THR A 112 -9.83 -4.40 -13.04
CA THR A 112 -11.11 -3.68 -12.95
C THR A 112 -10.92 -2.24 -12.48
N LEU A 113 -10.07 -2.01 -11.47
CA LEU A 113 -9.76 -0.66 -10.99
C LEU A 113 -9.01 0.18 -12.04
N PHE A 114 -8.11 -0.41 -12.81
CA PHE A 114 -7.46 0.29 -13.93
C PHE A 114 -8.45 0.62 -15.05
N SER A 115 -9.41 -0.26 -15.35
CA SER A 115 -10.50 0.02 -16.28
C SER A 115 -11.39 1.16 -15.79
N GLU A 116 -11.68 1.19 -14.49
CA GLU A 116 -12.40 2.31 -13.85
C GLU A 116 -11.60 3.61 -13.96
N ALA A 117 -10.31 3.59 -13.58
CA ALA A 117 -9.42 4.74 -13.68
C ALA A 117 -9.34 5.32 -15.08
N ALA A 118 -9.27 4.48 -16.12
CA ALA A 118 -9.25 4.92 -17.52
C ALA A 118 -10.55 5.64 -17.95
N ARG A 119 -11.68 5.28 -17.37
CA ARG A 119 -13.00 5.88 -17.72
C ARG A 119 -13.36 7.09 -16.89
N THR A 120 -12.99 7.12 -15.62
CA THR A 120 -13.49 8.08 -14.63
C THR A 120 -12.39 8.97 -14.04
N GLY A 121 -11.12 8.58 -14.16
CA GLY A 121 -10.00 9.22 -13.47
C GLY A 121 -9.88 8.81 -12.00
N ALA A 122 -10.71 7.90 -11.48
CA ALA A 122 -10.63 7.45 -10.09
C ALA A 122 -9.28 6.76 -9.82
N PRO A 123 -8.57 7.12 -8.74
CA PRO A 123 -7.29 6.49 -8.43
C PRO A 123 -7.46 5.02 -8.05
N VAL A 124 -6.49 4.18 -8.44
CA VAL A 124 -6.42 2.78 -8.03
C VAL A 124 -6.06 2.68 -6.55
N MET A 125 -5.03 3.40 -6.13
CA MET A 125 -4.64 3.57 -4.72
C MET A 125 -5.22 4.89 -4.21
N ARG A 126 -6.04 4.82 -3.16
CA ARG A 126 -6.88 5.93 -2.69
C ARG A 126 -6.54 6.32 -1.25
N PRO A 127 -6.37 7.61 -0.92
CA PRO A 127 -6.41 8.02 0.48
C PRO A 127 -7.81 7.78 1.05
N LEU A 128 -7.91 7.56 2.36
CA LEU A 128 -9.20 7.28 2.99
C LEU A 128 -10.23 8.40 2.75
N VAL A 129 -9.79 9.65 2.67
CA VAL A 129 -10.66 10.80 2.42
C VAL A 129 -11.38 10.73 1.07
N TRP A 130 -10.86 9.99 0.09
CA TRP A 130 -11.50 9.80 -1.20
C TRP A 130 -12.85 9.06 -1.08
N GLU A 131 -12.87 7.99 -0.29
CA GLU A 131 -14.08 7.17 -0.07
C GLU A 131 -14.94 7.67 1.10
N PHE A 132 -14.31 8.32 2.09
CA PHE A 132 -14.96 8.78 3.32
C PHE A 132 -14.85 10.29 3.54
N PRO A 133 -15.26 11.14 2.56
CA PRO A 133 -15.01 12.59 2.61
C PRO A 133 -15.75 13.31 3.77
N ARG A 134 -16.79 12.71 4.33
CA ARG A 134 -17.53 13.26 5.47
C ARG A 134 -16.98 12.85 6.84
N ASP A 135 -15.99 11.96 6.88
CA ASP A 135 -15.33 11.56 8.13
C ASP A 135 -14.16 12.52 8.42
N PRO A 136 -14.24 13.38 9.46
CA PRO A 136 -13.19 14.36 9.76
C PRO A 136 -11.86 13.71 10.19
N ARG A 137 -11.88 12.44 10.62
CA ARG A 137 -10.68 11.74 11.12
C ARG A 137 -9.78 11.22 10.00
N VAL A 138 -10.24 11.22 8.76
CA VAL A 138 -9.45 10.74 7.60
C VAL A 138 -8.83 11.84 6.75
N GLN A 139 -9.18 13.12 6.99
CA GLN A 139 -8.75 14.25 6.14
C GLN A 139 -7.23 14.37 5.99
N ASN A 140 -6.49 14.13 7.07
CA ASN A 140 -5.02 14.22 7.10
C ASN A 140 -4.36 12.86 7.39
N ARG A 141 -5.07 11.75 7.16
CA ARG A 141 -4.53 10.42 7.45
C ARG A 141 -3.79 9.87 6.24
N SER A 142 -2.51 9.56 6.44
CA SER A 142 -1.61 8.99 5.42
C SER A 142 -1.00 7.65 5.80
N ASP A 143 -1.30 7.15 7.00
CA ASP A 143 -0.76 5.91 7.57
C ASP A 143 -1.46 4.64 7.06
N SER A 144 -2.51 4.82 6.26
CA SER A 144 -3.30 3.76 5.63
C SER A 144 -3.86 4.25 4.31
N PHE A 145 -4.12 3.34 3.40
CA PHE A 145 -4.71 3.64 2.11
C PHE A 145 -5.71 2.55 1.69
N LEU A 146 -6.48 2.85 0.66
CA LEU A 146 -7.36 1.89 0.02
C LEU A 146 -6.84 1.50 -1.36
N ILE A 147 -7.02 0.24 -1.74
CA ILE A 147 -6.97 -0.23 -3.12
C ILE A 147 -8.41 -0.38 -3.61
N GLY A 148 -8.80 0.51 -4.52
CA GLY A 148 -10.20 0.67 -4.87
C GLY A 148 -11.05 1.09 -3.67
N PRO A 149 -12.35 0.83 -3.69
CA PRO A 149 -13.27 1.26 -2.64
C PRO A 149 -13.29 0.35 -1.40
N SER A 150 -12.68 -0.85 -1.45
CA SER A 150 -13.04 -1.92 -0.52
C SER A 150 -11.88 -2.58 0.21
N LEU A 151 -10.62 -2.37 -0.18
CA LEU A 151 -9.48 -3.03 0.42
C LEU A 151 -8.59 -2.03 1.15
N LEU A 152 -8.68 -1.99 2.48
CA LEU A 152 -7.86 -1.11 3.32
C LEU A 152 -6.54 -1.78 3.67
N VAL A 153 -5.45 -1.07 3.42
CA VAL A 153 -4.07 -1.49 3.66
C VAL A 153 -3.44 -0.56 4.69
N ALA A 154 -2.84 -1.14 5.72
CA ALA A 154 -2.13 -0.39 6.75
C ALA A 154 -0.65 -0.83 6.84
N PRO A 155 0.28 -0.19 6.10
CA PRO A 155 1.70 -0.54 6.08
C PRO A 155 2.36 -0.41 7.45
N VAL A 156 3.38 -1.23 7.69
CA VAL A 156 4.26 -1.12 8.85
C VAL A 156 5.60 -0.57 8.39
N SER A 157 5.95 0.62 8.87
CA SER A 157 7.13 1.39 8.47
C SER A 157 8.17 1.54 9.58
N ARG A 158 8.20 0.60 10.52
CA ARG A 158 9.18 0.58 11.61
C ARG A 158 9.61 -0.85 11.92
N ALA A 159 10.89 -0.99 12.32
CA ALA A 159 11.44 -2.28 12.71
C ALA A 159 10.84 -2.79 14.02
N GLY A 160 10.74 -4.13 14.14
CA GLY A 160 10.36 -4.83 15.38
C GLY A 160 8.89 -4.69 15.79
N VAL A 161 8.07 -4.02 14.99
CA VAL A 161 6.63 -3.84 15.30
C VAL A 161 5.91 -5.18 15.19
N GLN A 162 5.14 -5.53 16.24
CA GLN A 162 4.30 -6.73 16.29
C GLN A 162 2.80 -6.42 16.31
N GLU A 163 2.45 -5.19 16.66
CA GLU A 163 1.07 -4.67 16.69
C GLU A 163 1.03 -3.27 16.11
N ARG A 164 -0.10 -2.92 15.51
CA ARG A 164 -0.33 -1.58 15.01
C ARG A 164 -1.79 -1.17 15.20
N SER A 165 -2.00 0.10 15.55
CA SER A 165 -3.33 0.71 15.54
C SER A 165 -3.74 1.06 14.12
N VAL A 166 -4.93 0.64 13.71
CA VAL A 166 -5.52 0.93 12.39
C VAL A 166 -6.84 1.65 12.58
N TYR A 167 -7.01 2.76 11.91
CA TYR A 167 -8.29 3.44 11.86
C TYR A 167 -9.17 2.82 10.78
N LEU A 168 -10.32 2.31 11.17
CA LEU A 168 -11.36 1.81 10.28
C LEU A 168 -12.47 2.86 10.20
N PRO A 169 -12.72 3.48 9.04
CA PRO A 169 -13.88 4.35 8.83
C PRO A 169 -15.20 3.66 9.14
N ALA A 170 -16.29 4.42 9.25
CA ALA A 170 -17.60 3.85 9.53
C ALA A 170 -18.01 2.83 8.46
N GLY A 171 -18.29 1.60 8.89
CA GLY A 171 -18.59 0.48 8.01
C GLY A 171 -18.45 -0.88 8.68
N VAL A 172 -18.55 -1.91 7.87
CA VAL A 172 -18.28 -3.31 8.26
C VAL A 172 -17.01 -3.76 7.57
N TRP A 173 -16.03 -4.17 8.35
CA TRP A 173 -14.71 -4.56 7.88
C TRP A 173 -14.44 -6.03 8.23
N TYR A 174 -13.69 -6.70 7.39
CA TYR A 174 -13.25 -8.07 7.62
C TYR A 174 -11.73 -8.12 7.53
N ASP A 175 -11.08 -8.63 8.58
CA ASP A 175 -9.65 -8.93 8.50
C ASP A 175 -9.43 -10.01 7.43
N VAL A 176 -8.60 -9.70 6.44
CA VAL A 176 -8.37 -10.58 5.27
C VAL A 176 -7.67 -11.89 5.67
N TRP A 177 -6.90 -11.87 6.77
CA TRP A 177 -6.13 -13.04 7.21
C TRP A 177 -6.94 -14.01 8.07
N THR A 178 -7.84 -13.48 8.91
CA THR A 178 -8.61 -14.27 9.88
C THR A 178 -10.07 -14.42 9.50
N GLY A 179 -10.61 -13.51 8.67
CA GLY A 179 -12.04 -13.41 8.39
C GLY A 179 -12.84 -12.77 9.53
N GLU A 180 -12.18 -12.28 10.57
CA GLU A 180 -12.86 -11.64 11.70
C GLU A 180 -13.60 -10.38 11.25
N ARG A 181 -14.85 -10.28 11.68
CA ARG A 181 -15.74 -9.17 11.35
C ARG A 181 -15.66 -8.06 12.40
N THR A 182 -15.39 -6.84 11.96
CA THR A 182 -15.39 -5.64 12.78
C THR A 182 -16.45 -4.64 12.30
N VAL A 183 -17.33 -4.21 13.19
CA VAL A 183 -18.23 -3.07 12.95
C VAL A 183 -17.56 -1.81 13.48
N SER A 184 -17.42 -0.80 12.63
CA SER A 184 -16.80 0.47 12.97
C SER A 184 -17.75 1.62 12.67
N GLY A 185 -18.11 2.38 13.70
CA GLY A 185 -19.00 3.54 13.56
C GLY A 185 -20.39 3.21 12.99
N ASP A 186 -21.09 4.26 12.59
CA ASP A 186 -22.39 4.18 11.92
C ASP A 186 -22.27 4.71 10.49
N PRO A 187 -22.42 3.86 9.45
CA PRO A 187 -22.35 4.31 8.06
C PRO A 187 -23.39 5.38 7.68
N ALA A 188 -24.51 5.44 8.40
CA ALA A 188 -25.53 6.47 8.19
C ALA A 188 -25.10 7.84 8.74
N ARG A 189 -24.12 7.87 9.64
CA ARG A 189 -23.57 9.06 10.29
C ARG A 189 -22.04 9.11 10.18
N PRO A 190 -21.48 9.15 8.97
CA PRO A 190 -20.03 9.08 8.74
C PRO A 190 -19.27 10.24 9.40
N GLU A 191 -19.90 11.37 9.64
CA GLU A 191 -19.34 12.52 10.36
C GLU A 191 -18.96 12.21 11.81
N ASN A 192 -19.56 11.18 12.43
CA ASN A 192 -19.16 10.69 13.74
C ASN A 192 -17.87 9.83 13.68
N GLY A 193 -17.43 9.49 12.48
CA GLY A 193 -16.24 8.70 12.22
C GLY A 193 -16.37 7.24 12.62
N GLY A 194 -15.29 6.51 12.35
CA GLY A 194 -15.14 5.11 12.73
C GLY A 194 -14.41 4.92 14.05
N ARG A 195 -13.66 3.82 14.17
CA ARG A 195 -12.87 3.51 15.36
C ARG A 195 -11.45 3.06 15.03
N ILE A 196 -10.57 3.19 16.01
CA ILE A 196 -9.23 2.59 15.97
C ILE A 196 -9.33 1.18 16.54
N VAL A 197 -8.70 0.23 15.84
CA VAL A 197 -8.55 -1.17 16.29
C VAL A 197 -7.06 -1.50 16.41
N ALA A 198 -6.70 -2.30 17.41
CA ALA A 198 -5.38 -2.91 17.50
C ALA A 198 -5.33 -4.14 16.59
N CYS A 199 -4.29 -4.24 15.80
CA CYS A 199 -4.10 -5.34 14.86
C CYS A 199 -2.73 -5.95 15.04
N ASP A 200 -2.66 -7.28 15.05
CA ASP A 200 -1.40 -7.98 14.94
C ASP A 200 -0.71 -7.60 13.63
N ALA A 201 0.57 -7.31 13.72
CA ALA A 201 1.40 -6.92 12.59
C ALA A 201 2.80 -7.57 12.65
N PRO A 202 2.91 -8.90 12.78
CA PRO A 202 4.19 -9.57 12.66
C PRO A 202 4.81 -9.31 11.29
N VAL A 203 6.10 -9.62 11.11
CA VAL A 203 6.83 -9.29 9.89
C VAL A 203 6.20 -9.86 8.61
N ASP A 204 5.53 -11.00 8.73
CA ASP A 204 4.90 -11.72 7.63
C ASP A 204 3.43 -11.32 7.37
N ARG A 205 2.89 -10.37 8.16
CA ARG A 205 1.48 -9.97 8.05
C ARG A 205 1.30 -8.47 8.16
N ILE A 206 0.84 -7.86 7.06
CA ILE A 206 0.37 -6.47 7.03
C ILE A 206 -1.12 -6.45 7.42
N PRO A 207 -1.60 -5.53 8.30
CA PRO A 207 -3.02 -5.38 8.52
C PRO A 207 -3.76 -5.01 7.23
N LEU A 208 -4.78 -5.80 6.91
CA LEU A 208 -5.52 -5.76 5.64
C LEU A 208 -7.00 -6.10 5.89
N PHE A 209 -7.90 -5.20 5.44
CA PHE A 209 -9.34 -5.29 5.68
C PHE A 209 -10.16 -5.15 4.41
#